data_9a22d94682e2b440a1a26201438564c6
#
_entry.id   9a22d94682e2b440a1a26201438564c6
#
_cell.length_a   1.000
_cell.length_b   1.000
_cell.length_c   1.000
_cell.angle_alpha   90.00
_cell.angle_beta   90.00
_cell.angle_gamma   90.00
#
_symmetry.space_group_name_H-M   'P 1'
#
loop_
_entity.id
_entity.type
_entity.pdbx_description
1 polymer ?
#
loop_
_entity_poly.entity_id
_entity_poly.type
_entity_poly.pdbx_seq_one_letter_code
_entity_poly.pdbx_strand_id
1 'polypeptide(L)'
;MTEPTPTDAAPPRPSSGVRVRPARPDEAAALAELAAATFALACPPHTSADAIAAFLTRVLAPANFETFLADPDRLVLVAENGVGTLTGYTMLVFGEPHDADAAAAIRIRPTAELSKCYVRAEAHGSGTAAALMAATLDAARERGAAGSWLGVNQENVRALRFYGKHGFEQVGIKRFLVGERYEDDYVLERAL
;
A
#
# COMPACT_ATOMS: atom_id res chain seq x y z
N MET A 1 53.21 -25.70 -25.21
CA MET A 1 52.59 -24.50 -24.59
C MET A 1 51.16 -24.42 -25.12
N THR A 2 50.17 -24.83 -24.33
CA THR A 2 48.74 -24.86 -24.67
C THR A 2 48.10 -23.69 -23.93
N GLU A 3 47.55 -22.73 -24.68
CA GLU A 3 46.83 -21.60 -24.15
C GLU A 3 45.48 -22.08 -23.52
N PRO A 4 45.06 -21.52 -22.39
CA PRO A 4 43.76 -21.82 -21.80
C PRO A 4 42.66 -21.04 -22.54
N THR A 5 41.62 -21.77 -22.97
CA THR A 5 40.38 -21.26 -23.56
C THR A 5 39.66 -20.32 -22.60
N PRO A 6 39.14 -19.17 -23.03
CA PRO A 6 38.36 -18.30 -22.15
C PRO A 6 37.04 -18.98 -21.75
N THR A 7 36.84 -19.06 -20.44
CA THR A 7 35.59 -19.54 -19.80
C THR A 7 34.47 -18.57 -20.17
N ASP A 8 33.50 -19.06 -20.91
CA ASP A 8 32.24 -18.37 -21.24
C ASP A 8 31.46 -18.13 -19.94
N ALA A 9 31.55 -16.92 -19.41
CA ALA A 9 30.79 -16.51 -18.24
C ALA A 9 29.33 -16.35 -18.65
N ALA A 10 28.46 -17.24 -18.19
CA ALA A 10 27.02 -17.13 -18.36
C ALA A 10 26.52 -15.75 -17.93
N PRO A 11 25.57 -15.13 -18.66
CA PRO A 11 25.05 -13.83 -18.32
C PRO A 11 24.40 -13.88 -16.91
N PRO A 12 24.52 -12.81 -16.10
CA PRO A 12 23.94 -12.78 -14.78
C PRO A 12 22.43 -13.02 -14.88
N ARG A 13 21.94 -13.99 -14.14
CA ARG A 13 20.49 -14.25 -14.04
C ARG A 13 19.83 -12.97 -13.55
N PRO A 14 18.71 -12.53 -14.16
CA PRO A 14 17.98 -11.38 -13.67
C PRO A 14 17.64 -11.63 -12.21
N SER A 15 18.06 -10.72 -11.34
CA SER A 15 17.71 -10.77 -9.92
C SER A 15 16.18 -10.74 -9.82
N SER A 16 15.59 -11.82 -9.31
CA SER A 16 14.15 -11.94 -9.05
C SER A 16 13.70 -11.07 -7.85
N GLY A 17 14.38 -9.95 -7.62
CA GLY A 17 14.15 -9.06 -6.49
C GLY A 17 13.04 -8.06 -6.77
N VAL A 18 12.07 -7.99 -5.86
CA VAL A 18 11.13 -6.88 -5.78
C VAL A 18 11.92 -5.62 -5.42
N ARG A 19 11.80 -4.57 -6.23
CA ARG A 19 12.36 -3.25 -5.93
C ARG A 19 11.25 -2.32 -5.45
N VAL A 20 11.45 -1.69 -4.30
CA VAL A 20 10.53 -0.66 -3.77
C VAL A 20 11.19 0.71 -3.92
N ARG A 21 10.41 1.70 -4.37
CA ARG A 21 10.86 3.09 -4.54
C ARG A 21 9.67 4.06 -4.44
N PRO A 22 9.92 5.36 -4.22
CA PRO A 22 8.89 6.38 -4.42
C PRO A 22 8.32 6.33 -5.84
N ALA A 23 7.01 6.54 -5.96
CA ALA A 23 6.35 6.70 -7.25
C ALA A 23 6.81 8.01 -7.92
N ARG A 24 6.86 8.01 -9.24
CA ARG A 24 7.18 9.20 -10.04
C ARG A 24 5.90 9.96 -10.38
N PRO A 25 5.98 11.29 -10.63
CA PRO A 25 4.81 12.09 -11.02
C PRO A 25 4.10 11.59 -12.29
N ASP A 26 4.84 10.99 -13.22
CA ASP A 26 4.32 10.45 -14.48
C ASP A 26 3.66 9.07 -14.35
N GLU A 27 3.63 8.47 -13.14
CA GLU A 27 3.06 7.15 -12.91
C GLU A 27 1.59 7.15 -12.46
N ALA A 28 0.92 8.31 -12.43
CA ALA A 28 -0.46 8.42 -11.97
C ALA A 28 -1.43 7.47 -12.70
N ALA A 29 -1.32 7.37 -14.03
CA ALA A 29 -2.14 6.45 -14.82
C ALA A 29 -1.86 4.98 -14.48
N ALA A 30 -0.58 4.59 -14.37
CA ALA A 30 -0.19 3.22 -14.01
C ALA A 30 -0.63 2.85 -12.58
N LEU A 31 -0.60 3.79 -11.66
CA LEU A 31 -1.13 3.62 -10.29
C LEU A 31 -2.64 3.43 -10.28
N ALA A 32 -3.39 4.17 -11.10
CA ALA A 32 -4.83 3.99 -11.23
C ALA A 32 -5.19 2.63 -11.82
N GLU A 33 -4.46 2.15 -12.84
CA GLU A 33 -4.61 0.80 -13.38
C GLU A 33 -4.31 -0.27 -12.33
N LEU A 34 -3.23 -0.10 -11.56
CA LEU A 34 -2.88 -1.01 -10.47
C LEU A 34 -3.96 -1.02 -9.39
N ALA A 35 -4.50 0.15 -9.02
CA ALA A 35 -5.60 0.28 -8.08
C ALA A 35 -6.86 -0.42 -8.58
N ALA A 36 -7.23 -0.25 -9.84
CA ALA A 36 -8.38 -0.93 -10.47
C ALA A 36 -8.22 -2.46 -10.44
N ALA A 37 -7.01 -2.97 -10.66
CA ALA A 37 -6.72 -4.40 -10.64
C ALA A 37 -6.72 -5.00 -9.21
N THR A 38 -6.59 -4.19 -8.17
CA THR A 38 -6.34 -4.67 -6.81
C THR A 38 -7.41 -4.31 -5.79
N PHE A 39 -8.15 -3.22 -6.00
CA PHE A 39 -9.14 -2.73 -5.03
C PHE A 39 -10.23 -3.75 -4.72
N ALA A 40 -10.77 -4.41 -5.75
CA ALA A 40 -11.80 -5.43 -5.58
C ALA A 40 -11.36 -6.62 -4.70
N LEU A 41 -10.04 -6.90 -4.65
CA LEU A 41 -9.49 -7.99 -3.81
C LEU A 41 -9.54 -7.67 -2.31
N ALA A 42 -9.70 -6.40 -1.95
CA ALA A 42 -9.78 -5.92 -0.57
C ALA A 42 -11.22 -5.68 -0.10
N CYS A 43 -12.18 -5.62 -1.03
CA CYS A 43 -13.59 -5.39 -0.72
C CYS A 43 -14.25 -6.64 -0.12
N PRO A 44 -15.22 -6.48 0.80
CA PRO A 44 -16.09 -7.56 1.24
C PRO A 44 -16.80 -8.24 0.06
N PRO A 45 -17.13 -9.54 0.16
CA PRO A 45 -17.78 -10.28 -0.94
C PRO A 45 -19.15 -9.73 -1.38
N HIS A 46 -19.83 -9.00 -0.49
CA HIS A 46 -21.12 -8.39 -0.75
C HIS A 46 -21.03 -7.02 -1.43
N THR A 47 -19.82 -6.46 -1.63
CA THR A 47 -19.65 -5.16 -2.31
C THR A 47 -20.00 -5.30 -3.77
N SER A 48 -20.97 -4.50 -4.23
CA SER A 48 -21.43 -4.55 -5.63
C SER A 48 -20.36 -4.06 -6.61
N ALA A 49 -20.43 -4.57 -7.85
CA ALA A 49 -19.54 -4.11 -8.92
C ALA A 49 -19.70 -2.60 -9.19
N ASP A 50 -20.92 -2.08 -9.09
CA ASP A 50 -21.21 -0.64 -9.27
C ASP A 50 -20.56 0.22 -8.16
N ALA A 51 -20.59 -0.25 -6.91
CA ALA A 51 -19.95 0.44 -5.80
C ALA A 51 -18.42 0.46 -5.97
N ILE A 52 -17.83 -0.65 -6.42
CA ILE A 52 -16.41 -0.74 -6.75
C ILE A 52 -16.07 0.24 -7.90
N ALA A 53 -16.83 0.22 -8.99
CA ALA A 53 -16.62 1.09 -10.15
C ALA A 53 -16.74 2.58 -9.78
N ALA A 54 -17.74 2.94 -8.97
CA ALA A 54 -17.93 4.30 -8.48
C ALA A 54 -16.78 4.76 -7.61
N PHE A 55 -16.24 3.89 -6.73
CA PHE A 55 -15.08 4.20 -5.89
C PHE A 55 -13.82 4.39 -6.73
N LEU A 56 -13.56 3.50 -7.69
CA LEU A 56 -12.42 3.62 -8.61
C LEU A 56 -12.46 4.93 -9.38
N THR A 57 -13.62 5.30 -9.93
CA THR A 57 -13.78 6.54 -10.68
C THR A 57 -13.64 7.79 -9.82
N ARG A 58 -14.17 7.76 -8.58
CA ARG A 58 -14.22 8.95 -7.72
C ARG A 58 -12.96 9.13 -6.87
N VAL A 59 -12.33 8.03 -6.43
CA VAL A 59 -11.25 8.06 -5.44
C VAL A 59 -9.91 7.61 -6.01
N LEU A 60 -9.91 6.67 -6.95
CA LEU A 60 -8.69 6.03 -7.48
C LEU A 60 -8.48 6.31 -8.98
N ALA A 61 -9.07 7.39 -9.51
CA ALA A 61 -8.85 7.85 -10.88
C ALA A 61 -7.43 8.44 -11.06
N PRO A 62 -6.88 8.47 -12.28
CA PRO A 62 -5.57 9.06 -12.57
C PRO A 62 -5.40 10.47 -12.00
N ALA A 63 -6.39 11.35 -12.16
CA ALA A 63 -6.35 12.72 -11.65
C ALA A 63 -6.20 12.81 -10.12
N ASN A 64 -6.75 11.84 -9.39
CA ASN A 64 -6.55 11.78 -7.94
C ASN A 64 -5.13 11.33 -7.60
N PHE A 65 -4.55 10.39 -8.36
CA PHE A 65 -3.15 10.02 -8.17
C PHE A 65 -2.19 11.16 -8.52
N GLU A 66 -2.48 11.97 -9.54
CA GLU A 66 -1.72 13.20 -9.81
C GLU A 66 -1.73 14.12 -8.60
N THR A 67 -2.90 14.33 -7.98
CA THR A 67 -3.04 15.11 -6.75
C THR A 67 -2.26 14.48 -5.59
N PHE A 68 -2.37 13.16 -5.39
CA PHE A 68 -1.66 12.46 -4.32
C PHE A 68 -0.13 12.53 -4.48
N LEU A 69 0.36 12.44 -5.71
CA LEU A 69 1.80 12.52 -6.01
C LEU A 69 2.37 13.93 -5.85
N ALA A 70 1.54 14.96 -6.01
CA ALA A 70 1.92 16.36 -5.85
C ALA A 70 1.81 16.87 -4.39
N ASP A 71 1.11 16.13 -3.52
CA ASP A 71 0.86 16.52 -2.13
C ASP A 71 2.09 16.23 -1.26
N PRO A 72 2.73 17.26 -0.63
CA PRO A 72 3.90 17.07 0.22
C PRO A 72 3.62 16.25 1.49
N ASP A 73 2.35 16.20 1.95
CA ASP A 73 1.93 15.43 3.11
C ASP A 73 1.61 13.96 2.75
N ARG A 74 1.88 13.55 1.51
CA ARG A 74 1.72 12.17 1.05
C ARG A 74 3.02 11.59 0.54
N LEU A 75 3.12 10.28 0.64
CA LEU A 75 4.18 9.50 0.02
C LEU A 75 3.59 8.23 -0.59
N VAL A 76 3.73 8.09 -1.89
CA VAL A 76 3.36 6.86 -2.59
C VAL A 76 4.64 6.07 -2.88
N LEU A 77 4.69 4.82 -2.39
CA LEU A 77 5.75 3.87 -2.73
C LEU A 77 5.18 2.82 -3.68
N VAL A 78 5.97 2.43 -4.66
CA VAL A 78 5.65 1.36 -5.62
C VAL A 78 6.64 0.22 -5.51
N ALA A 79 6.13 -1.00 -5.69
CA ALA A 79 6.93 -2.18 -5.91
C ALA A 79 6.93 -2.52 -7.40
N GLU A 80 8.11 -2.73 -7.95
CA GLU A 80 8.30 -3.19 -9.34
C GLU A 80 9.02 -4.53 -9.37
N ASN A 81 8.68 -5.35 -10.37
CA ASN A 81 9.39 -6.60 -10.63
C ASN A 81 10.66 -6.35 -11.46
N GLY A 82 11.43 -7.43 -11.74
CA GLY A 82 12.69 -7.35 -12.47
C GLY A 82 12.60 -6.82 -13.91
N VAL A 83 11.39 -6.64 -14.45
CA VAL A 83 11.14 -6.05 -15.78
C VAL A 83 10.47 -4.68 -15.71
N GLY A 84 10.38 -4.08 -14.50
CA GLY A 84 9.86 -2.73 -14.30
C GLY A 84 8.33 -2.62 -14.24
N THR A 85 7.60 -3.75 -14.17
CA THR A 85 6.14 -3.72 -14.01
C THR A 85 5.76 -3.44 -12.57
N LEU A 86 4.82 -2.51 -12.34
CA LEU A 86 4.29 -2.21 -11.00
C LEU A 86 3.43 -3.39 -10.50
N THR A 87 3.84 -3.96 -9.37
CA THR A 87 3.20 -5.13 -8.75
C THR A 87 2.45 -4.82 -7.47
N GLY A 88 2.66 -3.63 -6.90
CA GLY A 88 1.98 -3.17 -5.71
C GLY A 88 2.32 -1.72 -5.39
N TYR A 89 1.56 -1.12 -4.49
CA TYR A 89 1.82 0.23 -3.98
C TYR A 89 1.30 0.41 -2.56
N THR A 90 1.90 1.36 -1.86
CA THR A 90 1.41 1.90 -0.59
C THR A 90 1.30 3.41 -0.68
N MET A 91 0.44 4.01 0.15
CA MET A 91 0.36 5.45 0.33
C MET A 91 0.32 5.79 1.81
N LEU A 92 1.29 6.60 2.24
CA LEU A 92 1.28 7.27 3.54
C LEU A 92 0.63 8.64 3.41
N VAL A 93 -0.09 9.03 4.45
CA VAL A 93 -0.58 10.40 4.68
C VAL A 93 -0.06 10.85 6.03
N PHE A 94 0.70 11.93 6.04
CA PHE A 94 1.31 12.49 7.26
C PHE A 94 0.40 13.55 7.88
N GLY A 95 0.46 13.68 9.20
CA GLY A 95 -0.34 14.63 9.96
C GLY A 95 -1.43 13.97 10.80
N GLU A 96 -2.29 14.81 11.37
CA GLU A 96 -3.39 14.33 12.21
C GLU A 96 -4.47 13.66 11.34
N PRO A 97 -5.12 12.59 11.86
CA PRO A 97 -6.22 11.94 11.14
C PRO A 97 -7.37 12.91 10.88
N HIS A 98 -7.87 12.91 9.65
CA HIS A 98 -9.07 13.66 9.29
C HIS A 98 -10.36 12.96 9.75
N ASP A 99 -10.31 11.65 9.98
CA ASP A 99 -11.43 10.86 10.49
C ASP A 99 -11.48 10.99 12.01
N ALA A 100 -12.64 11.43 12.55
CA ALA A 100 -12.81 11.72 13.96
C ALA A 100 -12.72 10.46 14.83
N ASP A 101 -13.22 9.31 14.36
CA ASP A 101 -13.17 8.06 15.11
C ASP A 101 -11.72 7.54 15.18
N ALA A 102 -10.98 7.64 14.08
CA ALA A 102 -9.56 7.33 14.06
C ALA A 102 -8.75 8.26 14.95
N ALA A 103 -9.01 9.59 14.88
CA ALA A 103 -8.34 10.58 15.72
C ALA A 103 -8.54 10.34 17.23
N ALA A 104 -9.72 9.84 17.61
CA ALA A 104 -10.04 9.49 18.99
C ALA A 104 -9.39 8.16 19.44
N ALA A 105 -9.17 7.22 18.51
CA ALA A 105 -8.67 5.90 18.80
C ALA A 105 -7.14 5.84 18.88
N ILE A 106 -6.41 6.51 17.98
CA ILE A 106 -4.95 6.47 17.95
C ILE A 106 -4.30 7.26 19.09
N ARG A 107 -3.15 6.79 19.56
CA ARG A 107 -2.48 7.32 20.75
C ARG A 107 -1.06 7.79 20.51
N ILE A 108 -0.42 7.32 19.44
CA ILE A 108 0.99 7.61 19.15
C ILE A 108 1.07 8.77 18.17
N ARG A 109 1.84 9.81 18.57
CA ARG A 109 2.05 11.02 17.78
C ARG A 109 3.52 11.46 17.81
N PRO A 110 4.06 12.06 16.76
CA PRO A 110 3.44 12.27 15.44
C PRO A 110 3.09 10.95 14.74
N THR A 111 2.05 10.94 13.90
CA THR A 111 1.55 9.73 13.25
C THR A 111 1.53 9.84 11.74
N ALA A 112 1.52 8.70 11.05
CA ALA A 112 1.27 8.60 9.62
C ALA A 112 0.22 7.53 9.32
N GLU A 113 -0.79 7.87 8.52
CA GLU A 113 -1.77 6.91 8.02
C GLU A 113 -1.17 6.08 6.89
N LEU A 114 -1.20 4.76 7.00
CA LEU A 114 -1.09 3.87 5.85
C LEU A 114 -2.45 3.79 5.16
N SER A 115 -2.73 4.76 4.31
CA SER A 115 -4.03 4.93 3.65
C SER A 115 -4.30 3.89 2.56
N LYS A 116 -3.26 3.38 1.92
CA LYS A 116 -3.36 2.37 0.86
C LYS A 116 -2.22 1.36 0.94
N CYS A 117 -2.56 0.07 0.76
CA CYS A 117 -1.60 -1.02 0.68
C CYS A 117 -2.19 -2.12 -0.21
N TYR A 118 -1.82 -2.12 -1.48
CA TYR A 118 -2.37 -3.02 -2.48
C TYR A 118 -1.27 -3.72 -3.25
N VAL A 119 -1.46 -5.01 -3.52
CA VAL A 119 -0.53 -5.86 -4.28
C VAL A 119 -1.33 -6.70 -5.26
N ARG A 120 -0.88 -6.78 -6.51
CA ARG A 120 -1.49 -7.63 -7.55
C ARG A 120 -1.58 -9.08 -7.09
N ALA A 121 -2.64 -9.77 -7.51
CA ALA A 121 -2.86 -11.17 -7.13
C ALA A 121 -1.67 -12.08 -7.52
N GLU A 122 -1.07 -11.83 -8.69
CA GLU A 122 0.07 -12.59 -9.22
C GLU A 122 1.35 -12.41 -8.38
N ALA A 123 1.44 -11.33 -7.62
CA ALA A 123 2.56 -11.05 -6.72
C ALA A 123 2.30 -11.47 -5.26
N HIS A 124 1.15 -12.09 -4.98
CA HIS A 124 0.88 -12.64 -3.65
C HIS A 124 1.86 -13.79 -3.35
N GLY A 125 2.40 -13.82 -2.14
CA GLY A 125 3.37 -14.84 -1.72
C GLY A 125 4.81 -14.61 -2.22
N SER A 126 5.06 -13.61 -3.08
CA SER A 126 6.41 -13.30 -3.59
C SER A 126 7.28 -12.45 -2.64
N GLY A 127 6.73 -12.01 -1.51
CA GLY A 127 7.41 -11.07 -0.60
C GLY A 127 7.14 -9.59 -0.90
N THR A 128 6.44 -9.26 -2.01
CA THR A 128 6.16 -7.88 -2.43
C THR A 128 5.48 -7.05 -1.34
N ALA A 129 4.43 -7.60 -0.69
CA ALA A 129 3.72 -6.89 0.37
C ALA A 129 4.63 -6.63 1.59
N ALA A 130 5.49 -7.58 1.96
CA ALA A 130 6.42 -7.41 3.07
C ALA A 130 7.50 -6.37 2.76
N ALA A 131 8.03 -6.36 1.52
CA ALA A 131 9.00 -5.36 1.08
C ALA A 131 8.38 -3.94 1.07
N LEU A 132 7.16 -3.79 0.54
CA LEU A 132 6.42 -2.53 0.59
C LEU A 132 6.19 -2.07 2.03
N MET A 133 5.73 -2.96 2.91
CA MET A 133 5.47 -2.63 4.31
C MET A 133 6.76 -2.16 5.01
N ALA A 134 7.88 -2.87 4.85
CA ALA A 134 9.15 -2.48 5.43
C ALA A 134 9.57 -1.08 4.98
N ALA A 135 9.61 -0.84 3.66
CA ALA A 135 9.96 0.47 3.10
C ALA A 135 8.99 1.58 3.54
N THR A 136 7.70 1.28 3.68
CA THR A 136 6.68 2.23 4.13
C THR A 136 6.92 2.65 5.58
N LEU A 137 7.20 1.70 6.46
CA LEU A 137 7.47 2.00 7.87
C LEU A 137 8.79 2.75 8.06
N ASP A 138 9.81 2.41 7.27
CA ASP A 138 11.09 3.12 7.27
C ASP A 138 10.89 4.57 6.80
N ALA A 139 10.17 4.79 5.71
CA ALA A 139 9.86 6.13 5.23
C ALA A 139 9.01 6.96 6.21
N ALA A 140 8.10 6.32 6.96
CA ALA A 140 7.36 7.01 8.01
C ALA A 140 8.27 7.48 9.13
N ARG A 141 9.22 6.63 9.59
CA ARG A 141 10.25 7.02 10.58
C ARG A 141 11.15 8.14 10.08
N GLU A 142 11.63 8.05 8.85
CA GLU A 142 12.51 9.07 8.24
C GLU A 142 11.84 10.45 8.17
N ARG A 143 10.50 10.48 8.04
CA ARG A 143 9.72 11.72 8.10
C ARG A 143 9.27 12.11 9.51
N GLY A 144 9.77 11.45 10.56
CA GLY A 144 9.57 11.82 11.96
C GLY A 144 8.28 11.32 12.58
N ALA A 145 7.56 10.38 11.97
CA ALA A 145 6.44 9.74 12.61
C ALA A 145 6.92 8.79 13.72
N ALA A 146 6.28 8.87 14.88
CA ALA A 146 6.51 7.96 16.01
C ALA A 146 5.57 6.75 15.96
N GLY A 147 4.45 6.87 15.24
CA GLY A 147 3.47 5.83 15.03
C GLY A 147 2.95 5.79 13.59
N SER A 148 2.40 4.64 13.21
CA SER A 148 1.61 4.50 11.98
C SER A 148 0.29 3.84 12.30
N TRP A 149 -0.76 4.26 11.62
CA TRP A 149 -2.09 3.69 11.76
C TRP A 149 -2.74 3.40 10.42
N LEU A 150 -3.77 2.58 10.41
CA LEU A 150 -4.57 2.26 9.22
C LEU A 150 -6.01 1.89 9.59
N GLY A 151 -6.92 2.04 8.62
CA GLY A 151 -8.24 1.41 8.66
C GLY A 151 -8.25 0.14 7.82
N VAL A 152 -8.90 -0.90 8.30
CA VAL A 152 -9.06 -2.16 7.57
C VAL A 152 -10.43 -2.76 7.85
N ASN A 153 -11.13 -3.17 6.77
CA ASN A 153 -12.44 -3.81 6.91
C ASN A 153 -12.36 -5.06 7.79
N GLN A 154 -13.30 -5.20 8.72
CA GLN A 154 -13.34 -6.28 9.71
C GLN A 154 -13.42 -7.68 9.06
N GLU A 155 -13.98 -7.78 7.86
CA GLU A 155 -14.10 -9.05 7.12
C GLU A 155 -12.82 -9.39 6.33
N ASN A 156 -11.85 -8.47 6.21
CA ASN A 156 -10.62 -8.72 5.48
C ASN A 156 -9.59 -9.47 6.35
N VAL A 157 -9.90 -10.73 6.65
CA VAL A 157 -9.08 -11.62 7.52
C VAL A 157 -7.64 -11.74 7.03
N ARG A 158 -7.42 -11.69 5.70
CA ARG A 158 -6.07 -11.76 5.11
C ARG A 158 -5.26 -10.53 5.48
N ALA A 159 -5.83 -9.34 5.31
CA ALA A 159 -5.17 -8.09 5.65
C ALA A 159 -4.93 -7.97 7.17
N LEU A 160 -5.91 -8.33 7.99
CA LEU A 160 -5.77 -8.35 9.44
C LEU A 160 -4.58 -9.21 9.90
N ARG A 161 -4.45 -10.43 9.34
CA ARG A 161 -3.30 -11.32 9.64
C ARG A 161 -1.97 -10.71 9.15
N PHE A 162 -1.99 -10.04 8.00
CA PHE A 162 -0.80 -9.38 7.45
C PHE A 162 -0.35 -8.23 8.35
N TYR A 163 -1.24 -7.32 8.72
CA TYR A 163 -0.92 -6.19 9.58
C TYR A 163 -0.50 -6.63 10.98
N GLY A 164 -1.18 -7.62 11.57
CA GLY A 164 -0.79 -8.19 12.87
C GLY A 164 0.64 -8.76 12.87
N LYS A 165 1.06 -9.45 11.78
CA LYS A 165 2.46 -9.91 11.62
C LYS A 165 3.47 -8.77 11.53
N HIS A 166 3.03 -7.57 11.15
CA HIS A 166 3.86 -6.37 11.09
C HIS A 166 3.71 -5.48 12.34
N GLY A 167 3.14 -6.01 13.43
CA GLY A 167 3.08 -5.34 14.72
C GLY A 167 1.99 -4.27 14.85
N PHE A 168 1.00 -4.26 13.97
CA PHE A 168 -0.17 -3.43 14.13
C PHE A 168 -1.16 -4.09 15.10
N GLU A 169 -1.70 -3.31 16.03
CA GLU A 169 -2.67 -3.73 17.04
C GLU A 169 -3.97 -2.94 16.89
N GLN A 170 -5.09 -3.57 17.16
CA GLN A 170 -6.39 -2.90 17.11
C GLN A 170 -6.53 -1.93 18.29
N VAL A 171 -6.84 -0.67 17.98
CA VAL A 171 -7.04 0.40 18.97
C VAL A 171 -8.43 1.02 18.92
N GLY A 172 -9.19 0.76 17.85
CA GLY A 172 -10.55 1.30 17.71
C GLY A 172 -11.29 0.75 16.51
N ILE A 173 -12.41 1.42 16.20
CA ILE A 173 -13.28 1.14 15.04
C ILE A 173 -13.64 2.49 14.42
N LYS A 174 -13.73 2.52 13.11
CA LYS A 174 -14.24 3.66 12.33
C LYS A 174 -15.21 3.18 11.26
N ARG A 175 -16.05 4.08 10.75
CA ARG A 175 -16.92 3.79 9.63
C ARG A 175 -16.29 4.21 8.31
N PHE A 176 -16.40 3.36 7.31
CA PHE A 176 -15.92 3.62 5.96
C PHE A 176 -17.06 3.46 4.95
N LEU A 177 -17.33 4.50 4.16
CA LEU A 177 -18.41 4.50 3.20
C LEU A 177 -17.97 3.90 1.87
N VAL A 178 -18.66 2.81 1.45
CA VAL A 178 -18.49 2.19 0.13
C VAL A 178 -19.84 2.20 -0.58
N GLY A 179 -19.96 3.03 -1.62
CA GLY A 179 -21.25 3.28 -2.25
C GLY A 179 -22.21 4.01 -1.30
N GLU A 180 -23.37 3.43 -1.01
CA GLU A 180 -24.36 3.97 -0.08
C GLU A 180 -24.34 3.28 1.29
N ARG A 181 -23.41 2.33 1.50
CA ARG A 181 -23.33 1.53 2.71
C ARG A 181 -22.11 1.89 3.54
N TYR A 182 -22.32 1.99 4.85
CA TYR A 182 -21.22 2.05 5.81
C TYR A 182 -20.73 0.65 6.12
N GLU A 183 -19.41 0.48 6.03
CA GLU A 183 -18.69 -0.69 6.49
C GLU A 183 -17.91 -0.32 7.76
N ASP A 184 -17.79 -1.28 8.67
CA ASP A 184 -17.02 -1.10 9.90
C ASP A 184 -15.57 -1.54 9.65
N ASP A 185 -14.64 -0.61 9.85
CA ASP A 185 -13.21 -0.86 9.79
C ASP A 185 -12.62 -0.89 11.19
N TYR A 186 -11.72 -1.84 11.46
CA TYR A 186 -10.82 -1.72 12.60
C TYR A 186 -9.79 -0.60 12.34
N VAL A 187 -9.56 0.21 13.37
CA VAL A 187 -8.40 1.11 13.42
C VAL A 187 -7.26 0.34 14.06
N LEU A 188 -6.19 0.14 13.30
CA LEU A 188 -4.99 -0.51 13.78
C LEU A 188 -3.87 0.52 13.91
N GLU A 189 -3.06 0.42 14.97
CA GLU A 189 -1.93 1.30 15.24
C GLU A 189 -0.69 0.51 15.59
N ARG A 190 0.50 1.05 15.28
CA ARG A 190 1.77 0.52 15.75
C ARG A 190 2.75 1.65 16.05
N ALA A 191 3.66 1.44 17.02
CA ALA A 191 4.86 2.24 17.21
C ALA A 191 5.88 1.98 16.09
N LEU A 192 6.63 3.00 15.69
CA LEU A 192 7.66 2.95 14.66
C LEU A 192 9.06 2.92 15.26
#